data_46d026566e9537d09a31b6930617810d
#
_entry.id   46d026566e9537d09a31b6930617810d
#
_cell.length_a   1.000
_cell.length_b   1.000
_cell.length_c   1.000
_cell.angle_alpha   90.00
_cell.angle_beta   90.00
_cell.angle_gamma   90.00
#
_symmetry.space_group_name_H-M   'P 1'
#
loop_
_entity.id
_entity.type
_entity.pdbx_description
1 polymer ?
#
loop_
_entity_poly.entity_id
_entity_poly.type
_entity_poly.pdbx_seq_one_letter_code
_entity_poly.pdbx_strand_id
1 'polypeptide(L)'
;SKFLQIPMVAEAVTRDLATMITLFEPSPEKMPEMMKELLAPHSQVTGLYVGFSKQATNPLFRNFCPLVFRQGNALQYKNLAGEMDWTVQDWYQLPLQMGKPLWTEPFFADERAESMMISYGIPLYDANWRYLASIGASLELHWLADIISTMEVGGHGYVFLVTSNGAFVAHPRRELLMRETLFTVAEMENRPDLIPLGHRMIRGEKGVASLYDPLRGDLLVFFRPVGNIGWSLGIVFPEDEVLDDIIHLRRVQTFLGLGGVFAMLLMVLFISNRISGPIRKLKDATMLLASGDLHAPLPPVTGRDEVALLTGSFASMRENLLLHLERLKNETAARERIASELDIARSIQMSLVPRTFPPFPKDGRIDLYAKLEPAREVGGDFYDFFHTDE
;
A
#
# COMPACT_ATOMS: atom_id res chain seq x y z
N SER A 1 16.86 -4.31 23.52
CA SER A 1 16.62 -5.76 23.45
C SER A 1 17.64 -6.48 24.35
N LYS A 2 17.26 -7.58 25.00
CA LYS A 2 18.13 -8.39 25.88
C LYS A 2 19.46 -8.78 25.20
N PHE A 3 19.46 -8.95 23.90
CA PHE A 3 20.61 -9.31 23.07
C PHE A 3 21.80 -8.35 23.15
N LEU A 4 21.54 -7.05 23.25
CA LEU A 4 22.58 -6.03 23.35
C LEU A 4 22.96 -5.71 24.81
N GLN A 5 22.08 -6.02 25.76
CA GLN A 5 22.31 -5.72 27.18
C GLN A 5 23.32 -6.68 27.83
N ILE A 6 23.27 -7.98 27.48
CA ILE A 6 24.12 -8.98 28.10
C ILE A 6 25.61 -8.74 27.86
N PRO A 7 26.10 -8.50 26.63
CA PRO A 7 27.50 -8.13 26.40
C PRO A 7 27.93 -6.87 27.16
N MET A 8 27.05 -5.83 27.18
CA MET A 8 27.37 -4.60 27.91
C MET A 8 27.54 -4.80 29.40
N VAL A 9 26.77 -5.73 30.00
CA VAL A 9 26.93 -6.09 31.43
C VAL A 9 28.27 -6.79 31.65
N ALA A 10 28.65 -7.73 30.81
CA ALA A 10 29.94 -8.42 30.91
C ALA A 10 31.11 -7.43 30.76
N GLU A 11 31.04 -6.50 29.81
CA GLU A 11 32.04 -5.44 29.67
C GLU A 11 32.12 -4.54 30.88
N ALA A 12 31.00 -4.14 31.47
CA ALA A 12 30.96 -3.31 32.69
C ALA A 12 31.58 -4.03 33.88
N VAL A 13 31.12 -5.26 34.14
CA VAL A 13 31.63 -6.09 35.26
C VAL A 13 33.12 -6.35 35.13
N THR A 14 33.62 -6.57 33.91
CA THR A 14 35.05 -6.75 33.67
C THR A 14 35.85 -5.48 33.97
N ARG A 15 35.35 -4.32 33.58
CA ARG A 15 35.99 -3.03 33.93
C ARG A 15 35.98 -2.74 35.42
N ASP A 16 34.88 -3.05 36.07
CA ASP A 16 34.77 -2.89 37.54
C ASP A 16 35.78 -3.79 38.25
N LEU A 17 35.93 -5.07 37.81
CA LEU A 17 36.93 -5.99 38.33
C LEU A 17 38.34 -5.46 38.11
N ALA A 18 38.66 -4.96 36.90
CA ALA A 18 39.97 -4.36 36.61
C ALA A 18 40.24 -3.14 37.51
N THR A 19 39.27 -2.28 37.71
CA THR A 19 39.38 -1.11 38.58
C THR A 19 39.59 -1.50 40.03
N MET A 20 38.86 -2.50 40.55
CA MET A 20 38.99 -3.02 41.91
C MET A 20 40.37 -3.61 42.16
N ILE A 21 40.89 -4.39 41.19
CA ILE A 21 42.26 -4.97 41.31
C ILE A 21 43.32 -3.88 41.31
N THR A 22 43.17 -2.88 40.49
CA THR A 22 44.13 -1.77 40.37
C THR A 22 44.14 -0.87 41.63
N LEU A 23 42.94 -0.58 42.18
CA LEU A 23 42.82 0.35 43.32
C LEU A 23 43.11 -0.31 44.68
N PHE A 24 42.69 -1.56 44.86
CA PHE A 24 42.75 -2.20 46.16
C PHE A 24 43.90 -3.23 46.31
N GLU A 25 44.56 -3.60 45.20
CA GLU A 25 45.64 -4.62 45.19
C GLU A 25 45.35 -5.82 46.08
N PRO A 26 44.22 -6.53 45.90
CA PRO A 26 43.77 -7.57 46.81
C PRO A 26 44.75 -8.70 46.86
N SER A 27 44.97 -9.28 48.08
CA SER A 27 45.79 -10.48 48.20
C SER A 27 45.12 -11.68 47.50
N PRO A 28 45.89 -12.71 47.05
CA PRO A 28 45.31 -13.89 46.41
C PRO A 28 44.20 -14.56 47.21
N GLU A 29 44.27 -14.50 48.53
CA GLU A 29 43.26 -15.08 49.44
C GLU A 29 41.93 -14.34 49.45
N LYS A 30 41.94 -13.00 49.27
CA LYS A 30 40.74 -12.15 49.30
C LYS A 30 40.11 -11.98 47.92
N MET A 31 40.86 -12.20 46.87
CA MET A 31 40.42 -11.99 45.50
C MET A 31 39.20 -12.84 45.11
N PRO A 32 39.11 -14.14 45.46
CA PRO A 32 37.92 -14.93 45.10
C PRO A 32 36.63 -14.42 45.72
N GLU A 33 36.65 -13.93 46.97
CA GLU A 33 35.44 -13.38 47.61
C GLU A 33 35.03 -12.07 46.97
N MET A 34 35.97 -11.19 46.68
CA MET A 34 35.70 -9.94 45.93
C MET A 34 35.09 -10.23 44.54
N MET A 35 35.60 -11.24 43.83
CA MET A 35 35.06 -11.65 42.53
C MET A 35 33.65 -12.24 42.65
N LYS A 36 33.36 -13.01 43.74
CA LYS A 36 32.01 -13.54 44.02
C LYS A 36 31.02 -12.42 44.29
N GLU A 37 31.40 -11.46 45.13
CA GLU A 37 30.56 -10.30 45.44
C GLU A 37 30.22 -9.50 44.19
N LEU A 38 31.20 -9.31 43.29
CA LEU A 38 30.99 -8.60 42.00
C LEU A 38 30.11 -9.40 41.05
N LEU A 39 30.27 -10.75 41.01
CA LEU A 39 29.48 -11.59 40.08
C LEU A 39 28.05 -11.85 40.59
N ALA A 40 27.81 -11.82 41.88
CA ALA A 40 26.53 -12.21 42.51
C ALA A 40 25.29 -11.49 41.88
N PRO A 41 25.28 -10.16 41.70
CA PRO A 41 24.13 -9.44 41.14
C PRO A 41 23.93 -9.65 39.64
N HIS A 42 24.90 -10.21 38.92
CA HIS A 42 24.91 -10.31 37.45
C HIS A 42 24.64 -11.74 36.99
N SER A 43 23.40 -12.19 37.05
CA SER A 43 23.01 -13.57 36.68
C SER A 43 23.28 -13.95 35.23
N GLN A 44 23.42 -12.98 34.33
CA GLN A 44 23.73 -13.20 32.91
C GLN A 44 25.21 -13.55 32.67
N VAL A 45 26.12 -13.17 33.59
CA VAL A 45 27.54 -13.45 33.51
C VAL A 45 27.80 -14.80 34.15
N THR A 46 28.40 -15.72 33.37
CA THR A 46 28.64 -17.11 33.81
C THR A 46 29.88 -17.20 34.68
N GLY A 47 30.91 -16.40 34.43
CA GLY A 47 32.14 -16.43 35.21
C GLY A 47 32.98 -15.17 35.05
N LEU A 48 33.86 -14.98 36.04
CA LEU A 48 34.90 -13.96 36.03
C LEU A 48 36.26 -14.64 36.23
N TYR A 49 37.26 -14.24 35.50
CA TYR A 49 38.62 -14.75 35.60
C TYR A 49 39.65 -13.64 35.65
N VAL A 50 40.80 -13.98 36.28
CA VAL A 50 42.01 -13.16 36.27
C VAL A 50 43.19 -14.05 35.96
N GLY A 51 43.74 -14.00 34.76
CA GLY A 51 44.96 -14.72 34.41
C GLY A 51 46.18 -13.84 34.65
N PHE A 52 46.86 -14.02 35.75
CA PHE A 52 48.09 -13.29 36.05
C PHE A 52 49.27 -13.75 35.17
N SER A 53 50.18 -12.82 34.87
CA SER A 53 51.40 -13.14 34.17
C SER A 53 52.31 -14.03 35.03
N LYS A 54 52.87 -15.09 34.43
CA LYS A 54 53.91 -15.91 35.08
C LYS A 54 55.17 -15.09 35.44
N GLN A 55 55.31 -13.87 34.88
CA GLN A 55 56.39 -12.93 35.16
C GLN A 55 55.94 -11.79 36.09
N ALA A 56 54.78 -11.91 36.75
CA ALA A 56 54.31 -10.90 37.68
C ALA A 56 55.38 -10.55 38.73
N THR A 57 55.47 -9.25 39.02
CA THR A 57 56.45 -8.70 39.99
C THR A 57 56.29 -9.31 41.36
N ASN A 58 55.05 -9.47 41.82
CA ASN A 58 54.72 -10.16 43.06
C ASN A 58 54.70 -11.69 42.83
N PRO A 59 55.58 -12.45 43.47
CA PRO A 59 55.67 -13.95 43.33
C PRO A 59 54.37 -14.67 43.63
N LEU A 60 53.51 -14.13 44.50
CA LEU A 60 52.24 -14.75 44.91
C LEU A 60 51.27 -14.87 43.73
N PHE A 61 51.39 -14.02 42.70
CA PHE A 61 50.53 -14.03 41.53
C PHE A 61 51.05 -14.88 40.37
N ARG A 62 52.31 -15.34 40.39
CA ARG A 62 52.92 -16.07 39.25
C ARG A 62 52.24 -17.41 38.92
N ASN A 63 51.62 -18.04 39.91
CA ASN A 63 50.86 -19.29 39.78
C ASN A 63 49.40 -19.10 40.24
N PHE A 64 48.84 -17.97 39.92
CA PHE A 64 47.50 -17.64 40.39
C PHE A 64 46.63 -17.22 39.20
N CYS A 65 45.58 -18.03 38.94
CA CYS A 65 44.59 -17.76 37.89
C CYS A 65 43.21 -18.08 38.48
N PRO A 66 42.64 -17.15 39.30
CA PRO A 66 41.34 -17.35 39.92
C PRO A 66 40.24 -17.28 38.84
N LEU A 67 39.35 -18.24 38.90
CA LEU A 67 38.10 -18.29 38.17
C LEU A 67 36.96 -18.41 39.19
N VAL A 68 36.03 -17.47 39.16
CA VAL A 68 34.76 -17.58 39.85
C VAL A 68 33.69 -17.80 38.82
N PHE A 69 32.91 -18.86 38.95
CA PHE A 69 31.91 -19.23 37.96
C PHE A 69 30.61 -19.67 38.61
N ARG A 70 29.54 -19.63 37.84
CA ARG A 70 28.21 -20.00 38.29
C ARG A 70 27.96 -21.48 37.95
N GLN A 71 27.57 -22.25 38.96
CA GLN A 71 27.12 -23.62 38.81
C GLN A 71 25.70 -23.72 39.38
N GLY A 72 24.70 -23.73 38.52
CA GLY A 72 23.31 -23.51 38.97
C GLY A 72 23.13 -22.14 39.64
N ASN A 73 22.63 -22.13 40.86
CA ASN A 73 22.46 -20.90 41.66
C ASN A 73 23.67 -20.58 42.57
N ALA A 74 24.69 -21.43 42.63
CA ALA A 74 25.85 -21.24 43.51
C ALA A 74 27.03 -20.66 42.74
N LEU A 75 27.83 -19.81 43.41
CA LEU A 75 29.09 -19.30 42.90
C LEU A 75 30.21 -20.18 43.44
N GLN A 76 30.95 -20.78 42.53
CA GLN A 76 32.12 -21.63 42.80
C GLN A 76 33.39 -20.86 42.50
N TYR A 77 34.45 -21.26 43.19
CA TYR A 77 35.79 -20.75 42.96
C TYR A 77 36.75 -21.88 42.57
N LYS A 78 37.65 -21.59 41.65
CA LYS A 78 38.69 -22.50 41.19
C LYS A 78 39.96 -21.73 40.83
N ASN A 79 41.14 -22.29 41.18
CA ASN A 79 42.38 -21.74 40.67
C ASN A 79 42.84 -22.58 39.47
N LEU A 80 42.79 -22.04 38.27
CA LEU A 80 43.12 -22.73 37.03
C LEU A 80 44.59 -23.09 36.93
N ALA A 81 45.50 -22.45 37.70
CA ALA A 81 46.92 -22.68 37.68
C ALA A 81 47.31 -24.10 38.01
N GLY A 82 46.50 -24.89 38.75
CA GLY A 82 46.68 -26.26 39.04
C GLY A 82 46.20 -27.30 38.06
N GLU A 83 45.41 -26.79 37.02
CA GLU A 83 44.69 -27.68 36.14
C GLU A 83 45.07 -27.54 34.68
N MET A 84 45.40 -26.33 34.24
CA MET A 84 45.77 -26.04 32.85
C MET A 84 46.83 -24.93 32.76
N ASP A 85 47.51 -24.88 31.63
CA ASP A 85 48.28 -23.69 31.28
C ASP A 85 47.37 -22.63 30.68
N TRP A 86 46.91 -21.69 31.52
CA TRP A 86 46.03 -20.60 31.10
C TRP A 86 46.71 -19.62 30.14
N THR A 87 48.03 -19.59 30.11
CA THR A 87 48.80 -18.62 29.31
C THR A 87 48.76 -18.92 27.81
N VAL A 88 48.32 -20.11 27.41
CA VAL A 88 48.15 -20.49 26.00
C VAL A 88 46.72 -20.32 25.51
N GLN A 89 45.82 -19.97 26.40
CA GLN A 89 44.40 -19.82 26.07
C GLN A 89 44.13 -18.49 25.34
N ASP A 90 43.20 -18.48 24.40
CA ASP A 90 42.84 -17.31 23.62
C ASP A 90 42.36 -16.15 24.48
N TRP A 91 41.54 -16.41 25.49
CA TRP A 91 41.02 -15.39 26.41
C TRP A 91 42.12 -14.70 27.24
N TYR A 92 43.32 -15.32 27.36
CA TYR A 92 44.53 -14.73 27.97
C TYR A 92 45.42 -14.06 26.92
N GLN A 93 45.69 -14.75 25.81
CA GLN A 93 46.64 -14.32 24.79
C GLN A 93 46.13 -13.13 23.94
N LEU A 94 44.86 -13.17 23.53
CA LEU A 94 44.34 -12.16 22.63
C LEU A 94 44.35 -10.74 23.24
N PRO A 95 43.91 -10.53 24.50
CA PRO A 95 44.04 -9.21 25.12
C PRO A 95 45.53 -8.76 25.25
N LEU A 96 46.41 -9.67 25.56
CA LEU A 96 47.84 -9.41 25.67
C LEU A 96 48.45 -8.98 24.32
N GLN A 97 48.21 -9.75 23.27
CA GLN A 97 48.78 -9.48 21.93
C GLN A 97 48.23 -8.22 21.29
N MET A 98 46.92 -8.00 21.48
CA MET A 98 46.24 -6.85 20.88
C MET A 98 46.36 -5.56 21.69
N GLY A 99 46.78 -5.67 22.97
CA GLY A 99 46.94 -4.52 23.87
C GLY A 99 45.66 -3.73 24.13
N LYS A 100 44.50 -4.33 23.91
CA LYS A 100 43.18 -3.66 24.01
C LYS A 100 42.10 -4.64 24.47
N PRO A 101 40.97 -4.12 25.02
CA PRO A 101 39.81 -4.94 25.31
C PRO A 101 39.23 -5.57 24.04
N LEU A 102 38.83 -6.82 24.13
CA LEU A 102 38.22 -7.53 23.01
C LEU A 102 37.33 -8.70 23.47
N TRP A 103 36.46 -9.16 22.60
CA TRP A 103 35.73 -10.39 22.71
C TRP A 103 36.48 -11.53 22.03
N THR A 104 36.51 -12.70 22.66
CA THR A 104 37.07 -13.91 22.03
C THR A 104 36.12 -14.45 20.98
N GLU A 105 36.63 -15.30 20.08
CA GLU A 105 35.77 -16.23 19.38
C GLU A 105 35.12 -17.21 20.38
N PRO A 106 33.92 -17.76 20.07
CA PRO A 106 33.34 -18.78 20.93
C PRO A 106 34.21 -19.99 21.07
N PHE A 107 34.27 -20.55 22.29
CA PHE A 107 35.03 -21.73 22.63
C PHE A 107 34.24 -22.64 23.58
N PHE A 108 34.63 -23.92 23.70
CA PHE A 108 34.07 -24.82 24.68
C PHE A 108 34.88 -24.76 25.96
N ALA A 109 34.20 -24.59 27.10
CA ALA A 109 34.86 -24.47 28.40
C ALA A 109 35.61 -25.74 28.83
N ASP A 110 35.17 -26.89 28.37
CA ASP A 110 35.78 -28.21 28.53
C ASP A 110 35.45 -29.04 27.28
N GLU A 111 36.37 -29.91 26.83
CA GLU A 111 36.14 -30.81 25.68
C GLU A 111 34.91 -31.72 25.85
N ARG A 112 34.44 -31.89 27.09
CA ARG A 112 33.24 -32.66 27.46
C ARG A 112 32.01 -31.81 27.72
N ALA A 113 32.14 -30.49 27.73
CA ALA A 113 31.04 -29.59 28.02
C ALA A 113 30.31 -29.24 26.73
N GLU A 114 28.99 -29.42 26.68
CA GLU A 114 28.13 -28.94 25.60
C GLU A 114 27.98 -27.42 25.65
N SER A 115 28.56 -26.75 26.64
CA SER A 115 28.42 -25.32 26.88
C SER A 115 29.42 -24.50 26.06
N MET A 116 28.90 -23.82 25.08
CA MET A 116 29.64 -22.84 24.28
C MET A 116 29.71 -21.50 25.01
N MET A 117 30.90 -20.93 25.11
CA MET A 117 31.18 -19.70 25.84
C MET A 117 31.88 -18.66 24.96
N ILE A 118 31.70 -17.40 25.30
CA ILE A 118 32.54 -16.29 24.85
C ILE A 118 33.07 -15.54 26.05
N SER A 119 34.21 -14.91 25.91
CA SER A 119 34.80 -14.09 26.95
C SER A 119 35.14 -12.68 26.46
N TYR A 120 34.82 -11.71 27.28
CA TYR A 120 35.35 -10.36 27.13
C TYR A 120 36.58 -10.22 27.98
N GLY A 121 37.71 -9.88 27.37
CA GLY A 121 38.99 -9.78 28.03
C GLY A 121 39.60 -8.39 27.97
N ILE A 122 40.18 -7.94 29.07
CA ILE A 122 40.91 -6.67 29.20
C ILE A 122 42.36 -6.98 29.63
N PRO A 123 43.39 -6.44 28.93
CA PRO A 123 44.76 -6.51 29.41
C PRO A 123 44.96 -5.53 30.57
N LEU A 124 45.56 -5.98 31.67
CA LEU A 124 45.92 -5.15 32.80
C LEU A 124 47.44 -4.95 32.85
N TYR A 125 47.88 -3.73 33.10
CA TYR A 125 49.28 -3.32 33.19
C TYR A 125 49.59 -2.76 34.58
N ASP A 126 50.81 -2.96 35.02
CA ASP A 126 51.31 -2.34 36.26
C ASP A 126 51.66 -0.85 36.06
N ALA A 127 52.06 -0.16 37.11
CA ALA A 127 52.46 1.25 37.08
C ALA A 127 53.63 1.55 36.13
N ASN A 128 54.41 0.54 35.75
CA ASN A 128 55.56 0.63 34.82
C ASN A 128 55.18 0.18 33.39
N TRP A 129 53.87 0.04 33.08
CA TRP A 129 53.37 -0.43 31.78
C TRP A 129 53.82 -1.87 31.43
N ARG A 130 54.13 -2.67 32.43
CA ARG A 130 54.39 -4.10 32.23
C ARG A 130 53.06 -4.86 32.33
N TYR A 131 52.86 -5.82 31.45
CA TYR A 131 51.67 -6.67 31.48
C TYR A 131 51.57 -7.42 32.79
N LEU A 132 50.48 -7.22 33.50
CA LEU A 132 50.19 -7.82 34.79
C LEU A 132 49.26 -9.03 34.68
N ALA A 133 48.14 -8.88 33.97
CA ALA A 133 47.10 -9.90 33.85
C ALA A 133 46.18 -9.68 32.65
N SER A 134 45.54 -10.74 32.21
CA SER A 134 44.24 -10.65 31.47
C SER A 134 43.09 -10.87 32.43
N ILE A 135 42.14 -9.96 32.42
CA ILE A 135 40.92 -10.00 33.23
C ILE A 135 39.74 -10.13 32.34
N GLY A 136 38.75 -10.95 32.69
CA GLY A 136 37.60 -11.07 31.84
C GLY A 136 36.36 -11.66 32.48
N ALA A 137 35.27 -11.52 31.76
CA ALA A 137 33.97 -12.13 32.04
C ALA A 137 33.57 -13.07 30.93
N SER A 138 33.06 -14.22 31.28
CA SER A 138 32.57 -15.23 30.36
C SER A 138 31.05 -15.26 30.32
N LEU A 139 30.50 -15.46 29.13
CA LEU A 139 29.07 -15.65 28.87
C LEU A 139 28.86 -17.01 28.23
N GLU A 140 27.82 -17.69 28.63
CA GLU A 140 27.37 -18.92 27.99
C GLU A 140 26.42 -18.59 26.85
N LEU A 141 26.49 -19.30 25.73
CA LEU A 141 25.79 -18.97 24.48
C LEU A 141 24.61 -19.89 24.18
N HIS A 142 24.33 -20.93 24.98
CA HIS A 142 23.25 -21.88 24.69
C HIS A 142 21.88 -21.16 24.54
N TRP A 143 21.58 -20.20 25.42
CA TRP A 143 20.35 -19.41 25.37
C TRP A 143 20.16 -18.65 24.05
N LEU A 144 21.28 -18.30 23.41
CA LEU A 144 21.30 -17.57 22.17
C LEU A 144 20.86 -18.46 20.99
N ALA A 145 21.42 -19.69 20.96
CA ALA A 145 21.03 -20.67 19.97
C ALA A 145 19.54 -21.06 20.11
N ASP A 146 19.07 -21.20 21.36
CA ASP A 146 17.66 -21.50 21.63
C ASP A 146 16.72 -20.39 21.19
N ILE A 147 17.05 -19.14 21.51
CA ILE A 147 16.24 -18.00 21.07
C ILE A 147 16.18 -17.91 19.53
N ILE A 148 17.32 -18.04 18.86
CA ILE A 148 17.39 -17.92 17.40
C ILE A 148 16.69 -19.10 16.72
N SER A 149 16.82 -20.31 17.25
CA SER A 149 16.14 -21.48 16.68
C SER A 149 14.62 -21.45 16.81
N THR A 150 14.09 -20.69 17.77
CA THR A 150 12.64 -20.51 17.98
C THR A 150 12.08 -19.28 17.28
N MET A 151 12.92 -18.45 16.68
CA MET A 151 12.47 -17.30 15.87
C MET A 151 11.92 -17.78 14.54
N GLU A 152 10.61 -17.88 14.45
CA GLU A 152 9.92 -18.05 13.18
C GLU A 152 9.92 -16.70 12.43
N VAL A 153 10.43 -16.72 11.21
CA VAL A 153 10.52 -15.56 10.34
C VAL A 153 9.78 -15.88 9.05
N GLY A 154 8.54 -15.45 8.96
CA GLY A 154 7.64 -15.90 7.88
C GLY A 154 7.34 -17.40 7.99
N GLY A 155 6.87 -18.02 6.91
CA GLY A 155 6.56 -19.46 6.90
C GLY A 155 7.80 -20.36 6.79
N HIS A 156 8.84 -19.94 6.06
CA HIS A 156 10.03 -20.74 5.75
C HIS A 156 11.36 -19.99 5.95
N GLY A 157 11.31 -18.76 6.46
CA GLY A 157 12.47 -17.96 6.77
C GLY A 157 13.17 -18.45 8.04
N TYR A 158 14.42 -18.08 8.20
CA TYR A 158 15.20 -18.40 9.39
C TYR A 158 16.23 -17.32 9.72
N VAL A 159 16.73 -17.39 10.96
CA VAL A 159 17.76 -16.49 11.46
C VAL A 159 19.05 -17.27 11.67
N PHE A 160 20.18 -16.66 11.38
CA PHE A 160 21.48 -17.19 11.72
C PHE A 160 22.39 -16.09 12.27
N LEU A 161 23.40 -16.49 13.01
CA LEU A 161 24.40 -15.60 13.60
C LEU A 161 25.77 -16.12 13.29
N VAL A 162 26.66 -15.24 12.83
CA VAL A 162 28.06 -15.59 12.56
C VAL A 162 29.00 -14.66 13.33
N THR A 163 30.16 -15.20 13.65
CA THR A 163 31.28 -14.49 14.33
C THR A 163 32.04 -13.58 13.34
N SER A 164 33.08 -12.92 13.86
CA SER A 164 34.00 -12.11 13.09
C SER A 164 34.81 -12.86 12.02
N ASN A 165 34.93 -14.17 12.15
CA ASN A 165 35.57 -15.05 11.16
C ASN A 165 34.58 -15.84 10.30
N GLY A 166 33.27 -15.58 10.47
CA GLY A 166 32.18 -16.19 9.70
C GLY A 166 31.70 -17.54 10.23
N ALA A 167 32.15 -18.00 11.42
CA ALA A 167 31.69 -19.25 12.03
C ALA A 167 30.26 -19.11 12.54
N PHE A 168 29.44 -20.14 12.38
CA PHE A 168 28.07 -20.12 12.84
C PHE A 168 27.96 -20.29 14.36
N VAL A 169 27.43 -19.30 15.03
CA VAL A 169 27.11 -19.33 16.47
C VAL A 169 25.69 -19.82 16.70
N ALA A 170 24.78 -19.46 15.78
CA ALA A 170 23.39 -19.90 15.78
C ALA A 170 22.90 -20.10 14.33
N HIS A 171 22.29 -21.27 14.13
CA HIS A 171 21.71 -21.66 12.83
C HIS A 171 20.67 -22.76 13.05
N PRO A 172 19.58 -22.87 12.25
CA PRO A 172 18.63 -23.97 12.36
C PRO A 172 19.27 -25.36 12.20
N ARG A 173 20.27 -25.48 11.34
CA ARG A 173 21.09 -26.69 11.19
C ARG A 173 22.16 -26.73 12.29
N ARG A 174 21.92 -27.51 13.31
CA ARG A 174 22.80 -27.62 14.49
C ARG A 174 24.19 -28.15 14.15
N GLU A 175 24.33 -28.94 13.10
CA GLU A 175 25.62 -29.49 12.63
C GLU A 175 26.61 -28.42 12.18
N LEU A 176 26.13 -27.22 11.82
CA LEU A 176 26.99 -26.11 11.41
C LEU A 176 27.58 -25.33 12.58
N LEU A 177 26.98 -25.45 13.77
CA LEU A 177 27.37 -24.65 14.93
C LEU A 177 28.81 -24.89 15.31
N MET A 178 29.63 -23.85 15.28
CA MET A 178 31.06 -23.83 15.62
C MET A 178 31.96 -24.83 14.84
N ARG A 179 31.42 -25.54 13.88
CA ARG A 179 32.15 -26.47 13.03
C ARG A 179 32.43 -25.90 11.66
N GLU A 180 31.47 -25.11 11.18
CA GLU A 180 31.50 -24.58 9.82
C GLU A 180 31.39 -23.04 9.82
N THR A 181 31.95 -22.48 8.77
CA THR A 181 31.84 -21.04 8.48
C THR A 181 30.94 -20.83 7.24
N LEU A 182 30.50 -19.60 6.99
CA LEU A 182 29.86 -19.25 5.72
C LEU A 182 30.71 -19.67 4.50
N PHE A 183 32.02 -19.62 4.62
CA PHE A 183 32.97 -19.97 3.55
C PHE A 183 33.07 -21.45 3.33
N THR A 184 33.18 -22.27 4.41
CA THR A 184 33.21 -23.71 4.29
C THR A 184 31.91 -24.29 3.78
N VAL A 185 30.76 -23.75 4.20
CA VAL A 185 29.44 -24.10 3.65
C VAL A 185 29.36 -23.73 2.17
N ALA A 186 29.91 -22.57 1.77
CA ALA A 186 29.96 -22.18 0.36
C ALA A 186 30.71 -23.21 -0.51
N GLU A 187 31.80 -23.78 0.00
CA GLU A 187 32.56 -24.81 -0.70
C GLU A 187 31.84 -26.17 -0.68
N MET A 188 31.35 -26.60 0.50
CA MET A 188 30.70 -27.90 0.69
C MET A 188 29.40 -28.01 -0.17
N GLU A 189 28.63 -26.96 -0.27
CA GLU A 189 27.36 -26.94 -0.99
C GLU A 189 27.48 -26.41 -2.41
N ASN A 190 28.68 -26.08 -2.88
CA ASN A 190 28.98 -25.47 -4.17
C ASN A 190 28.14 -24.17 -4.39
N ARG A 191 28.17 -23.32 -3.37
CA ARG A 191 27.41 -22.06 -3.31
C ARG A 191 28.33 -20.83 -3.26
N PRO A 192 28.95 -20.47 -4.38
CA PRO A 192 29.87 -19.32 -4.42
C PRO A 192 29.18 -17.98 -4.11
N ASP A 193 27.87 -17.92 -4.20
CA ASP A 193 27.03 -16.76 -3.83
C ASP A 193 27.12 -16.41 -2.34
N LEU A 194 27.44 -17.35 -1.46
CA LEU A 194 27.65 -17.12 -0.02
C LEU A 194 28.95 -16.37 0.28
N ILE A 195 29.98 -16.48 -0.55
CA ILE A 195 31.30 -15.88 -0.30
C ILE A 195 31.24 -14.35 -0.21
N PRO A 196 30.63 -13.63 -1.17
CA PRO A 196 30.48 -12.18 -1.06
C PRO A 196 29.65 -11.76 0.17
N LEU A 197 28.60 -12.51 0.50
CA LEU A 197 27.81 -12.28 1.71
C LEU A 197 28.68 -12.40 2.95
N GLY A 198 29.42 -13.51 3.07
CA GLY A 198 30.35 -13.74 4.18
C GLY A 198 31.34 -12.61 4.38
N HIS A 199 31.99 -12.16 3.31
CA HIS A 199 32.91 -11.02 3.37
C HIS A 199 32.28 -9.71 3.82
N ARG A 200 31.05 -9.42 3.40
CA ARG A 200 30.32 -8.24 3.85
C ARG A 200 29.94 -8.34 5.33
N MET A 201 29.49 -9.52 5.76
CA MET A 201 29.10 -9.77 7.16
C MET A 201 30.28 -9.64 8.11
N ILE A 202 31.45 -10.28 7.80
CA ILE A 202 32.64 -10.20 8.66
C ILE A 202 33.27 -8.80 8.73
N ARG A 203 33.07 -7.96 7.68
CA ARG A 203 33.45 -6.54 7.72
C ARG A 203 32.51 -5.66 8.54
N GLY A 204 31.43 -6.24 9.11
CA GLY A 204 30.42 -5.49 9.87
C GLY A 204 29.54 -4.59 9.01
N GLU A 205 29.38 -4.89 7.74
CA GLU A 205 28.46 -4.18 6.86
C GLU A 205 27.01 -4.56 7.21
N LYS A 206 26.09 -3.69 6.83
CA LYS A 206 24.66 -3.96 6.83
C LYS A 206 24.11 -3.91 5.42
N GLY A 207 23.11 -4.71 5.11
CA GLY A 207 22.53 -4.70 3.78
C GLY A 207 21.60 -5.85 3.51
N VAL A 208 21.31 -6.01 2.24
CA VAL A 208 20.53 -7.12 1.69
C VAL A 208 21.39 -7.81 0.62
N ALA A 209 21.27 -9.12 0.54
CA ALA A 209 21.85 -9.94 -0.52
C ALA A 209 20.78 -10.89 -1.06
N SER A 210 20.76 -11.11 -2.37
CA SER A 210 19.97 -12.15 -2.99
C SER A 210 20.86 -13.38 -3.18
N LEU A 211 20.37 -14.53 -2.78
CA LEU A 211 21.05 -15.83 -2.88
C LEU A 211 20.11 -16.81 -3.59
N TYR A 212 20.67 -17.81 -4.21
CA TYR A 212 19.89 -18.91 -4.79
C TYR A 212 20.16 -20.21 -4.04
N ASP A 213 19.12 -20.80 -3.46
CA ASP A 213 19.19 -22.12 -2.82
C ASP A 213 18.52 -23.16 -3.72
N PRO A 214 19.24 -24.26 -4.08
CA PRO A 214 18.67 -25.29 -4.98
C PRO A 214 17.39 -25.96 -4.46
N LEU A 215 17.17 -25.95 -3.13
CA LEU A 215 16.02 -26.59 -2.49
C LEU A 215 14.89 -25.58 -2.18
N ARG A 216 15.22 -24.30 -1.99
CA ARG A 216 14.30 -23.26 -1.51
C ARG A 216 14.06 -22.13 -2.51
N GLY A 217 14.77 -22.13 -3.66
CA GLY A 217 14.67 -21.07 -4.67
C GLY A 217 15.43 -19.80 -4.30
N ASP A 218 14.92 -18.67 -4.78
CA ASP A 218 15.52 -17.37 -4.52
C ASP A 218 15.28 -16.92 -3.09
N LEU A 219 16.36 -16.52 -2.40
CA LEU A 219 16.37 -16.11 -1.02
C LEU A 219 16.86 -14.68 -0.87
N LEU A 220 16.20 -13.90 -0.04
CA LEU A 220 16.65 -12.58 0.40
C LEU A 220 17.27 -12.71 1.80
N VAL A 221 18.51 -12.25 1.95
CA VAL A 221 19.22 -12.24 3.21
C VAL A 221 19.43 -10.81 3.67
N PHE A 222 18.75 -10.44 4.76
CA PHE A 222 18.98 -9.17 5.44
C PHE A 222 20.03 -9.40 6.53
N PHE A 223 21.08 -8.60 6.53
CA PHE A 223 22.16 -8.78 7.50
C PHE A 223 22.63 -7.45 8.10
N ARG A 224 23.08 -7.55 9.37
CA ARG A 224 23.61 -6.40 10.10
C ARG A 224 24.53 -6.84 11.22
N PRO A 225 25.51 -6.00 11.61
CA PRO A 225 26.37 -6.28 12.77
C PRO A 225 25.57 -6.22 14.09
N VAL A 226 26.01 -7.00 15.04
CA VAL A 226 25.44 -7.11 16.40
C VAL A 226 26.35 -6.43 17.39
N GLY A 227 26.00 -5.24 17.84
CA GLY A 227 26.77 -4.47 18.81
C GLY A 227 28.23 -4.30 18.41
N ASN A 228 29.13 -4.36 19.41
CA ASN A 228 30.57 -4.20 19.22
C ASN A 228 31.34 -5.55 19.30
N ILE A 229 30.62 -6.68 19.24
CA ILE A 229 31.22 -8.03 19.39
C ILE A 229 31.90 -8.50 18.09
N GLY A 230 31.70 -7.80 16.99
CA GLY A 230 32.21 -8.20 15.67
C GLY A 230 31.34 -9.26 14.97
N TRP A 231 30.21 -9.62 15.55
CA TRP A 231 29.29 -10.63 14.98
C TRP A 231 28.27 -10.00 14.03
N SER A 232 27.71 -10.82 13.16
CA SER A 232 26.68 -10.40 12.23
C SER A 232 25.48 -11.34 12.26
N LEU A 233 24.30 -10.74 12.37
CA LEU A 233 23.01 -11.42 12.28
C LEU A 233 22.54 -11.42 10.84
N GLY A 234 22.13 -12.58 10.34
CA GLY A 234 21.45 -12.74 9.06
C GLY A 234 20.03 -13.24 9.25
N ILE A 235 19.10 -12.69 8.51
CA ILE A 235 17.71 -13.13 8.44
C ILE A 235 17.43 -13.51 7.00
N VAL A 236 17.04 -14.75 6.78
CA VAL A 236 16.78 -15.33 5.46
C VAL A 236 15.28 -15.40 5.25
N PHE A 237 14.83 -14.90 4.11
CA PHE A 237 13.45 -15.02 3.66
C PHE A 237 13.42 -15.63 2.26
N PRO A 238 12.53 -16.56 1.95
CA PRO A 238 12.18 -16.90 0.57
C PRO A 238 11.62 -15.66 -0.15
N GLU A 239 12.12 -15.37 -1.35
CA GLU A 239 11.68 -14.21 -2.12
C GLU A 239 10.20 -14.31 -2.45
N ASP A 240 9.71 -15.51 -2.73
CA ASP A 240 8.31 -15.80 -3.02
C ASP A 240 7.38 -15.37 -1.88
N GLU A 241 7.75 -15.61 -0.62
CA GLU A 241 6.91 -15.22 0.52
C GLU A 241 6.80 -13.69 0.67
N VAL A 242 7.86 -12.96 0.35
CA VAL A 242 7.85 -11.49 0.41
C VAL A 242 7.02 -10.91 -0.74
N LEU A 243 6.98 -11.59 -1.89
CA LEU A 243 6.28 -11.12 -3.09
C LEU A 243 4.83 -11.58 -3.17
N ASP A 244 4.45 -12.70 -2.52
CA ASP A 244 3.10 -13.25 -2.60
C ASP A 244 2.03 -12.27 -2.12
N ASP A 245 2.26 -11.55 -1.04
CA ASP A 245 1.35 -10.51 -0.55
C ASP A 245 1.20 -9.36 -1.57
N ILE A 246 2.29 -8.99 -2.24
CA ILE A 246 2.30 -7.94 -3.27
C ILE A 246 1.56 -8.43 -4.52
N ILE A 247 1.75 -9.67 -4.93
CA ILE A 247 1.08 -10.28 -6.09
C ILE A 247 -0.42 -10.39 -5.83
N HIS A 248 -0.81 -10.81 -4.62
CA HIS A 248 -2.22 -10.88 -4.22
C HIS A 248 -2.89 -9.50 -4.25
N LEU A 249 -2.27 -8.50 -3.65
CA LEU A 249 -2.76 -7.11 -3.68
C LEU A 249 -2.88 -6.59 -5.12
N ARG A 250 -1.90 -6.89 -5.97
CA ARG A 250 -1.93 -6.48 -7.38
C ARG A 250 -3.07 -7.15 -8.15
N ARG A 251 -3.38 -8.42 -7.89
CA ARG A 251 -4.54 -9.12 -8.50
C ARG A 251 -5.85 -8.46 -8.06
N VAL A 252 -6.04 -8.23 -6.78
CA VAL A 252 -7.23 -7.54 -6.24
C VAL A 252 -7.41 -6.17 -6.87
N GLN A 253 -6.35 -5.37 -6.94
CA GLN A 253 -6.36 -4.06 -7.59
C GLN A 253 -6.74 -4.13 -9.07
N THR A 254 -6.22 -5.11 -9.80
CA THR A 254 -6.53 -5.32 -11.22
C THR A 254 -8.02 -5.69 -11.42
N PHE A 255 -8.54 -6.60 -10.61
CA PHE A 255 -9.96 -6.97 -10.68
C PHE A 255 -10.89 -5.81 -10.29
N LEU A 256 -10.53 -5.03 -9.28
CA LEU A 256 -11.30 -3.84 -8.90
C LEU A 256 -11.29 -2.78 -10.01
N GLY A 257 -10.15 -2.56 -10.65
CA GLY A 257 -9.99 -1.64 -11.77
C GLY A 257 -10.83 -2.06 -12.99
N LEU A 258 -10.72 -3.32 -13.39
CA LEU A 258 -11.53 -3.87 -14.50
C LEU A 258 -13.03 -3.84 -14.20
N GLY A 259 -13.42 -4.19 -12.97
CA GLY A 259 -14.81 -4.10 -12.51
C GLY A 259 -15.34 -2.67 -12.55
N GLY A 260 -14.55 -1.70 -12.13
CA GLY A 260 -14.89 -0.27 -12.20
C GLY A 260 -15.10 0.22 -13.64
N VAL A 261 -14.20 -0.14 -14.56
CA VAL A 261 -14.33 0.20 -15.99
C VAL A 261 -15.59 -0.45 -16.58
N PHE A 262 -15.84 -1.72 -16.26
CA PHE A 262 -17.04 -2.42 -16.73
C PHE A 262 -18.32 -1.79 -16.19
N ALA A 263 -18.38 -1.45 -14.91
CA ALA A 263 -19.51 -0.75 -14.30
C ALA A 263 -19.75 0.63 -14.93
N MET A 264 -18.68 1.37 -15.21
CA MET A 264 -18.76 2.65 -15.92
C MET A 264 -19.34 2.50 -17.33
N LEU A 265 -18.93 1.46 -18.05
CA LEU A 265 -19.43 1.17 -19.40
C LEU A 265 -20.92 0.83 -19.39
N LEU A 266 -21.36 0.01 -18.43
CA LEU A 266 -22.78 -0.28 -18.21
C LEU A 266 -23.57 0.99 -17.88
N MET A 267 -23.03 1.87 -17.04
CA MET A 267 -23.66 3.14 -16.68
C MET A 267 -23.81 4.06 -17.89
N VAL A 268 -22.79 4.16 -18.73
CA VAL A 268 -22.85 4.95 -19.99
C VAL A 268 -23.92 4.40 -20.94
N LEU A 269 -23.99 3.08 -21.12
CA LEU A 269 -25.02 2.44 -21.92
C LEU A 269 -26.43 2.68 -21.35
N PHE A 270 -26.58 2.59 -20.04
CA PHE A 270 -27.84 2.86 -19.35
C PHE A 270 -28.29 4.31 -19.57
N ILE A 271 -27.41 5.29 -19.36
CA ILE A 271 -27.70 6.72 -19.58
C ILE A 271 -28.03 6.98 -21.05
N SER A 272 -27.26 6.41 -21.97
CA SER A 272 -27.49 6.55 -23.42
C SER A 272 -28.89 6.07 -23.82
N ASN A 273 -29.29 4.90 -23.36
CA ASN A 273 -30.57 4.30 -23.71
C ASN A 273 -31.76 4.94 -22.98
N ARG A 274 -31.60 5.36 -21.75
CA ARG A 274 -32.70 5.89 -20.91
C ARG A 274 -32.93 7.40 -21.09
N ILE A 275 -31.88 8.16 -21.34
CA ILE A 275 -31.95 9.63 -21.38
C ILE A 275 -31.67 10.15 -22.79
N SER A 276 -30.48 9.86 -23.32
CA SER A 276 -30.05 10.49 -24.59
C SER A 276 -30.85 9.98 -25.80
N GLY A 277 -31.23 8.70 -25.82
CA GLY A 277 -32.00 8.12 -26.91
C GLY A 277 -33.38 8.75 -27.09
N PRO A 278 -34.25 8.78 -26.06
CA PRO A 278 -35.57 9.43 -26.12
C PRO A 278 -35.50 10.94 -26.44
N ILE A 279 -34.54 11.67 -25.85
CA ILE A 279 -34.36 13.10 -26.15
C ILE A 279 -34.00 13.32 -27.62
N ARG A 280 -33.15 12.48 -28.20
CA ARG A 280 -32.80 12.57 -29.61
C ARG A 280 -34.01 12.34 -30.52
N LYS A 281 -34.82 11.30 -30.21
CA LYS A 281 -36.08 11.04 -30.97
C LYS A 281 -37.07 12.16 -30.82
N LEU A 282 -37.21 12.79 -29.65
CA LEU A 282 -38.10 13.93 -29.43
C LEU A 282 -37.60 15.14 -30.21
N LYS A 283 -36.30 15.42 -30.24
CA LYS A 283 -35.70 16.46 -31.07
C LYS A 283 -36.03 16.25 -32.55
N ASP A 284 -35.86 15.03 -33.07
CA ASP A 284 -36.12 14.73 -34.48
C ASP A 284 -37.62 14.89 -34.83
N ALA A 285 -38.53 14.44 -33.95
CA ALA A 285 -39.94 14.65 -34.08
C ALA A 285 -40.32 16.13 -34.03
N THR A 286 -39.68 16.95 -33.20
CA THR A 286 -39.86 18.40 -33.14
C THR A 286 -39.45 19.07 -34.45
N MET A 287 -38.37 18.64 -35.08
CA MET A 287 -37.91 19.17 -36.37
C MET A 287 -38.90 18.84 -37.50
N LEU A 288 -39.46 17.62 -37.52
CA LEU A 288 -40.48 17.20 -38.47
C LEU A 288 -41.78 18.02 -38.29
N LEU A 289 -42.18 18.22 -37.03
CA LEU A 289 -43.35 19.07 -36.72
C LEU A 289 -43.15 20.51 -37.22
N ALA A 290 -41.95 21.06 -36.99
CA ALA A 290 -41.60 22.42 -37.46
C ALA A 290 -41.57 22.54 -38.99
N SER A 291 -41.28 21.48 -39.75
CA SER A 291 -41.37 21.43 -41.21
C SER A 291 -42.77 21.19 -41.76
N GLY A 292 -43.76 21.05 -40.89
CA GLY A 292 -45.16 20.87 -41.26
C GLY A 292 -45.72 19.47 -41.20
N ASP A 293 -44.89 18.47 -40.87
CA ASP A 293 -45.38 17.10 -40.68
C ASP A 293 -45.90 16.90 -39.24
N LEU A 294 -47.19 17.21 -39.09
CA LEU A 294 -47.92 17.13 -37.83
C LEU A 294 -48.19 15.65 -37.39
N HIS A 295 -48.00 14.69 -38.27
CA HIS A 295 -48.24 13.27 -38.01
C HIS A 295 -46.96 12.47 -37.70
N ALA A 296 -45.81 13.14 -37.62
CA ALA A 296 -44.56 12.51 -37.28
C ALA A 296 -44.65 11.66 -35.98
N PRO A 297 -44.08 10.44 -35.94
CA PRO A 297 -44.18 9.57 -34.77
C PRO A 297 -43.43 10.15 -33.59
N LEU A 298 -44.10 10.28 -32.46
CA LEU A 298 -43.48 10.65 -31.19
C LEU A 298 -42.93 9.41 -30.46
N PRO A 299 -41.83 9.55 -29.70
CA PRO A 299 -41.36 8.48 -28.86
C PRO A 299 -42.44 8.10 -27.84
N PRO A 300 -42.56 6.81 -27.48
CA PRO A 300 -43.53 6.37 -26.48
C PRO A 300 -43.22 7.01 -25.12
N VAL A 301 -44.25 7.42 -24.40
CA VAL A 301 -44.12 7.92 -23.02
C VAL A 301 -43.88 6.72 -22.12
N THR A 302 -42.61 6.43 -21.82
CA THR A 302 -42.21 5.31 -20.97
C THR A 302 -41.48 5.81 -19.71
N GLY A 303 -42.02 5.48 -18.54
CA GLY A 303 -41.45 5.90 -17.26
C GLY A 303 -42.25 6.98 -16.53
N ARG A 304 -41.66 7.48 -15.43
CA ARG A 304 -42.24 8.59 -14.63
C ARG A 304 -41.20 9.68 -14.36
N ASP A 305 -40.14 9.71 -15.17
CA ASP A 305 -39.07 10.69 -15.10
C ASP A 305 -39.40 11.98 -15.90
N GLU A 306 -38.51 12.94 -15.84
CA GLU A 306 -38.64 14.23 -16.49
C GLU A 306 -38.71 14.08 -18.03
N VAL A 307 -38.06 13.03 -18.57
CA VAL A 307 -38.08 12.76 -20.02
C VAL A 307 -39.47 12.27 -20.45
N ALA A 308 -40.10 11.42 -19.64
CA ALA A 308 -41.46 10.96 -19.88
C ALA A 308 -42.47 12.12 -19.78
N LEU A 309 -42.30 13.00 -18.77
CA LEU A 309 -43.14 14.19 -18.61
C LEU A 309 -43.00 15.14 -19.80
N LEU A 310 -41.75 15.38 -20.24
CA LEU A 310 -41.48 16.23 -21.40
C LEU A 310 -42.11 15.65 -22.67
N THR A 311 -41.96 14.34 -22.89
CA THR A 311 -42.57 13.67 -24.05
C THR A 311 -44.09 13.74 -24.02
N GLY A 312 -44.71 13.57 -22.86
CA GLY A 312 -46.16 13.70 -22.67
C GLY A 312 -46.65 15.13 -22.93
N SER A 313 -45.96 16.12 -22.40
CA SER A 313 -46.27 17.54 -22.64
C SER A 313 -46.18 17.93 -24.12
N PHE A 314 -45.16 17.38 -24.82
CA PHE A 314 -45.01 17.60 -26.26
C PHE A 314 -46.13 16.92 -27.08
N ALA A 315 -46.56 15.74 -26.68
CA ALA A 315 -47.71 15.05 -27.31
C ALA A 315 -48.98 15.83 -27.15
N SER A 316 -49.27 16.37 -25.96
CA SER A 316 -50.44 17.22 -25.71
C SER A 316 -50.39 18.54 -26.49
N MET A 317 -49.19 19.15 -26.60
CA MET A 317 -49.01 20.35 -27.43
C MET A 317 -49.33 20.08 -28.91
N ARG A 318 -48.86 18.96 -29.46
CA ARG A 318 -49.15 18.54 -30.84
C ARG A 318 -50.64 18.33 -31.06
N GLU A 319 -51.33 17.66 -30.15
CA GLU A 319 -52.77 17.41 -30.24
C GLU A 319 -53.58 18.72 -30.23
N ASN A 320 -53.24 19.63 -29.33
CA ASN A 320 -53.84 20.94 -29.27
C ASN A 320 -53.64 21.76 -30.58
N LEU A 321 -52.43 21.66 -31.16
CA LEU A 321 -52.12 22.31 -32.45
C LEU A 321 -52.99 21.73 -33.58
N LEU A 322 -53.13 20.40 -33.65
CA LEU A 322 -53.99 19.75 -34.65
C LEU A 322 -55.44 20.18 -34.52
N LEU A 323 -55.99 20.19 -33.30
CA LEU A 323 -57.35 20.68 -33.05
C LEU A 323 -57.56 22.15 -33.43
N HIS A 324 -56.53 22.97 -33.16
CA HIS A 324 -56.62 24.42 -33.57
C HIS A 324 -56.64 24.62 -35.10
N LEU A 325 -55.77 23.82 -35.77
CA LEU A 325 -55.71 23.90 -37.26
C LEU A 325 -56.98 23.39 -37.89
N GLU A 326 -57.60 22.32 -37.36
CA GLU A 326 -58.92 21.85 -37.85
C GLU A 326 -60.02 22.87 -37.62
N ARG A 327 -60.04 23.51 -36.44
CA ARG A 327 -60.97 24.57 -36.13
C ARG A 327 -60.80 25.74 -37.10
N LEU A 328 -59.58 26.23 -37.33
CA LEU A 328 -59.31 27.31 -38.30
C LEU A 328 -59.73 26.93 -39.71
N LYS A 329 -59.47 25.69 -40.14
CA LYS A 329 -59.90 25.17 -41.44
C LYS A 329 -61.42 25.22 -41.57
N ASN A 330 -62.16 24.76 -40.54
CA ASN A 330 -63.65 24.81 -40.58
C ASN A 330 -64.17 26.22 -40.52
N GLU A 331 -63.57 27.11 -39.73
CA GLU A 331 -63.95 28.53 -39.70
C GLU A 331 -63.72 29.23 -41.06
N THR A 332 -62.54 28.91 -41.68
CA THR A 332 -62.24 29.50 -43.02
C THR A 332 -63.24 29.00 -44.08
N ALA A 333 -63.49 27.65 -44.09
CA ALA A 333 -64.48 27.08 -45.01
C ALA A 333 -65.92 27.69 -44.83
N ALA A 334 -66.32 27.89 -43.56
CA ALA A 334 -67.59 28.50 -43.23
C ALA A 334 -67.64 29.96 -43.71
N ARG A 335 -66.57 30.73 -43.54
CA ARG A 335 -66.47 32.11 -44.04
C ARG A 335 -66.56 32.20 -45.59
N GLU A 336 -65.78 31.31 -46.26
CA GLU A 336 -65.79 31.23 -47.73
C GLU A 336 -67.19 30.87 -48.25
N ARG A 337 -67.88 29.93 -47.58
CA ARG A 337 -69.22 29.56 -47.93
C ARG A 337 -70.21 30.74 -47.78
N ILE A 338 -70.18 31.45 -46.62
CA ILE A 338 -71.02 32.63 -46.40
C ILE A 338 -70.69 33.71 -47.43
N ALA A 339 -69.47 34.00 -47.77
CA ALA A 339 -69.06 34.97 -48.78
C ALA A 339 -69.61 34.59 -50.15
N SER A 340 -69.54 33.29 -50.54
CA SER A 340 -70.11 32.78 -51.80
C SER A 340 -71.64 32.89 -51.83
N GLU A 341 -72.33 32.55 -50.73
CA GLU A 341 -73.77 32.68 -50.62
C GLU A 341 -74.24 34.17 -50.74
N LEU A 342 -73.49 35.10 -50.12
CA LEU A 342 -73.76 36.53 -50.22
C LEU A 342 -73.49 37.10 -51.64
N ASP A 343 -72.45 36.60 -52.32
CA ASP A 343 -72.16 37.02 -53.71
C ASP A 343 -73.30 36.55 -54.69
N ILE A 344 -73.74 35.28 -54.48
CA ILE A 344 -74.89 34.78 -55.23
C ILE A 344 -76.12 35.61 -54.93
N ALA A 345 -76.42 35.91 -53.68
CA ALA A 345 -77.59 36.76 -53.32
C ALA A 345 -77.48 38.16 -53.93
N ARG A 346 -76.32 38.77 -53.95
CA ARG A 346 -76.01 40.02 -54.62
C ARG A 346 -76.30 39.94 -56.12
N SER A 347 -75.80 38.90 -56.75
CA SER A 347 -76.00 38.65 -58.15
C SER A 347 -77.47 38.55 -58.52
N ILE A 348 -78.22 37.81 -57.68
CA ILE A 348 -79.67 37.70 -57.84
C ILE A 348 -80.37 39.09 -57.70
N GLN A 349 -80.04 39.81 -56.62
CA GLN A 349 -80.60 41.12 -56.36
C GLN A 349 -80.32 42.07 -57.50
N MET A 350 -79.10 42.14 -57.97
CA MET A 350 -78.71 43.00 -59.09
C MET A 350 -79.33 42.58 -60.41
N SER A 351 -79.76 41.34 -60.60
CA SER A 351 -80.45 40.86 -61.78
C SER A 351 -81.94 41.24 -61.82
N LEU A 352 -82.51 41.47 -60.66
CA LEU A 352 -83.91 41.80 -60.49
C LEU A 352 -84.17 43.30 -60.66
N VAL A 353 -83.17 44.14 -60.56
CA VAL A 353 -83.34 45.58 -60.77
C VAL A 353 -83.23 45.95 -62.25
N PRO A 354 -84.07 46.84 -62.74
CA PRO A 354 -84.02 47.31 -64.14
C PRO A 354 -82.68 47.96 -64.48
N ARG A 355 -82.01 47.47 -65.54
CA ARG A 355 -80.66 47.94 -65.97
C ARG A 355 -80.68 48.74 -67.25
N THR A 356 -81.84 48.78 -67.96
CA THR A 356 -81.98 49.51 -69.20
C THR A 356 -82.63 50.84 -68.92
N PHE A 357 -81.93 51.91 -69.32
CA PHE A 357 -82.41 53.28 -69.10
C PHE A 357 -82.44 54.03 -70.42
N PRO A 358 -83.44 54.87 -70.66
CA PRO A 358 -84.64 55.04 -69.80
C PRO A 358 -85.54 53.82 -69.85
N PRO A 359 -86.28 53.50 -68.75
CA PRO A 359 -87.10 52.29 -68.66
C PRO A 359 -88.25 52.26 -69.58
N PHE A 360 -88.70 53.49 -70.06
CA PHE A 360 -89.83 53.69 -71.01
C PHE A 360 -89.34 54.49 -72.23
N PRO A 361 -88.57 53.91 -73.14
CA PRO A 361 -87.92 54.64 -74.24
C PRO A 361 -88.95 55.21 -75.26
N LYS A 362 -90.18 54.74 -75.24
CA LYS A 362 -91.28 55.23 -76.15
C LYS A 362 -91.98 56.43 -75.59
N ASP A 363 -91.83 56.81 -74.33
CA ASP A 363 -92.39 57.99 -73.71
C ASP A 363 -91.33 59.08 -73.53
N GLY A 364 -91.17 59.92 -74.52
CA GLY A 364 -90.16 60.98 -74.55
C GLY A 364 -90.40 62.18 -73.59
N ARG A 365 -91.37 62.07 -72.71
CA ARG A 365 -91.66 63.06 -71.66
C ARG A 365 -91.04 62.90 -70.39
N ILE A 366 -90.45 61.63 -70.12
CA ILE A 366 -89.86 61.25 -68.83
C ILE A 366 -88.46 60.62 -69.11
N ASP A 367 -87.42 61.19 -68.51
CA ASP A 367 -86.07 60.58 -68.45
C ASP A 367 -85.79 60.18 -67.02
N LEU A 368 -85.69 58.87 -66.82
CA LEU A 368 -85.49 58.28 -65.49
C LEU A 368 -84.17 57.49 -65.49
N TYR A 369 -83.34 57.68 -64.43
CA TYR A 369 -82.16 56.96 -64.17
C TYR A 369 -82.13 56.53 -62.70
N ALA A 370 -81.77 55.26 -62.39
CA ALA A 370 -81.58 54.79 -61.06
C ALA A 370 -80.36 53.91 -61.03
N LYS A 371 -79.66 53.92 -59.92
CA LYS A 371 -78.48 53.10 -59.65
C LYS A 371 -78.54 52.53 -58.22
N LEU A 372 -78.40 51.26 -58.13
CA LEU A 372 -78.28 50.59 -56.82
C LEU A 372 -76.83 50.30 -56.50
N GLU A 373 -76.33 50.90 -55.42
CA GLU A 373 -75.00 50.61 -54.85
C GLU A 373 -75.17 50.14 -53.41
N PRO A 374 -75.20 48.81 -53.19
CA PRO A 374 -75.36 48.29 -51.85
C PRO A 374 -74.20 48.68 -50.97
N ALA A 375 -74.45 49.15 -49.72
CA ALA A 375 -73.42 49.51 -48.73
C ALA A 375 -72.74 48.25 -48.07
N ARG A 376 -73.29 47.09 -48.26
CA ARG A 376 -72.80 45.77 -47.90
C ARG A 376 -72.98 44.81 -49.07
N GLU A 377 -72.62 43.56 -48.89
CA GLU A 377 -72.68 42.51 -49.92
C GLU A 377 -74.07 42.41 -50.53
N VAL A 378 -75.13 42.55 -49.74
CA VAL A 378 -76.56 42.63 -50.21
C VAL A 378 -77.20 43.89 -49.65
N GLY A 379 -77.85 44.63 -50.46
CA GLY A 379 -78.56 45.87 -50.09
C GLY A 379 -79.96 45.57 -49.54
N GLY A 380 -80.46 46.43 -48.62
CA GLY A 380 -81.83 46.41 -48.16
C GLY A 380 -82.78 47.11 -49.11
N ASP A 381 -82.26 47.91 -50.09
CA ASP A 381 -83.02 48.67 -50.99
C ASP A 381 -83.26 47.93 -52.31
N PHE A 382 -84.38 48.33 -53.04
CA PHE A 382 -84.80 47.76 -54.30
C PHE A 382 -85.52 48.86 -55.08
N TYR A 383 -85.31 48.87 -56.34
CA TYR A 383 -86.13 49.78 -57.24
C TYR A 383 -86.68 49.01 -58.45
N ASP A 384 -87.92 49.45 -58.88
CA ASP A 384 -88.52 48.94 -60.08
C ASP A 384 -89.33 50.07 -60.72
N PHE A 385 -89.65 49.92 -62.00
CA PHE A 385 -90.40 50.91 -62.76
C PHE A 385 -91.53 50.22 -63.51
N PHE A 386 -92.76 50.67 -63.29
CA PHE A 386 -93.92 50.12 -63.95
C PHE A 386 -94.92 51.22 -64.26
N HIS A 387 -95.73 51.10 -65.37
CA HIS A 387 -96.86 51.95 -65.69
C HIS A 387 -98.06 51.59 -64.82
N THR A 388 -98.68 52.57 -64.24
CA THR A 388 -99.98 52.43 -63.62
C THR A 388 -100.98 52.85 -64.61
N ASP A 389 -101.83 51.96 -65.07
CA ASP A 389 -102.93 52.27 -65.92
C ASP A 389 -103.98 53.09 -65.14
N GLU A 390 -104.13 54.30 -65.52
CA GLU A 390 -105.40 55.11 -65.42
C GLU A 390 -105.86 55.40 -66.77
#